data_b5985e4c1ec77a85576d8c3bf362e467
#
_entry.id   b5985e4c1ec77a85576d8c3bf362e467
#
_cell.length_a   1.000
_cell.length_b   1.000
_cell.length_c   1.000
_cell.angle_alpha   90.00
_cell.angle_beta   90.00
_cell.angle_gamma   90.00
#
_symmetry.space_group_name_H-M   'P 1'
#
loop_
_entity.id
_entity.type
_entity.pdbx_description
1 polymer ?
#
loop_
_entity_poly.entity_id
_entity_poly.type
_entity_poly.pdbx_seq_one_letter_code
_entity_poly.pdbx_strand_id
1 'polypeptide(L)'
;EEAAKKAEIRQTNKKAYVNESPFYSVLETQKNNLVTTRANTSYVYTPNLTKVSVEVRTYNDIPDDVKTFESYFEGLFPNCRKISGASSIYNCHSYAWHLSAWNNPYWMPDPRDYWGDGSYVKYNPGSYFQASTRAVFKIGSSNNADNWHSVLIRKAYTGTTKYVVAESKWGPYGLYEHYLLDNPWAVNSSWVTH
;
A
#
# COMPACT_ATOMS: atom_id res chain seq x y z
N GLU A 1 -9.21 -26.79 16.85
CA GLU A 1 -9.53 -27.32 15.52
C GLU A 1 -10.48 -26.34 14.75
N GLU A 2 -11.60 -25.95 15.36
CA GLU A 2 -12.58 -25.01 14.73
C GLU A 2 -12.00 -23.62 14.45
N ALA A 3 -11.17 -23.06 15.35
CA ALA A 3 -10.53 -21.78 15.15
C ALA A 3 -9.50 -21.82 14.00
N ALA A 4 -8.76 -22.92 13.86
CA ALA A 4 -7.83 -23.12 12.76
C ALA A 4 -8.57 -23.24 11.43
N LYS A 5 -9.69 -23.97 11.39
CA LYS A 5 -10.54 -24.12 10.21
C LYS A 5 -11.19 -22.78 9.78
N LYS A 6 -11.63 -21.97 10.74
CA LYS A 6 -12.13 -20.60 10.46
C LYS A 6 -11.04 -19.69 9.93
N ALA A 7 -9.80 -19.79 10.43
CA ALA A 7 -8.66 -19.01 9.93
C ALA A 7 -8.28 -19.45 8.50
N GLU A 8 -8.31 -20.74 8.20
CA GLU A 8 -8.04 -21.27 6.86
C GLU A 8 -9.10 -20.85 5.84
N ILE A 9 -10.40 -20.92 6.21
CA ILE A 9 -11.50 -20.42 5.36
C ILE A 9 -11.35 -18.93 5.10
N ARG A 10 -11.01 -18.11 6.11
CA ARG A 10 -10.76 -16.69 5.94
C ARG A 10 -9.59 -16.41 4.99
N GLN A 11 -8.51 -17.19 5.10
CA GLN A 11 -7.35 -17.03 4.23
C GLN A 11 -7.62 -17.48 2.80
N THR A 12 -8.43 -18.52 2.61
CA THR A 12 -8.89 -18.98 1.30
C THR A 12 -9.83 -17.96 0.66
N ASN A 13 -10.75 -17.39 1.42
CA ASN A 13 -11.64 -16.32 0.95
C ASN A 13 -10.86 -15.05 0.60
N LYS A 14 -9.83 -14.68 1.38
CA LYS A 14 -8.92 -13.58 1.04
C LYS A 14 -8.20 -13.83 -0.29
N LYS A 15 -7.69 -15.06 -0.52
CA LYS A 15 -7.04 -15.45 -1.79
C LYS A 15 -7.98 -15.41 -2.98
N ALA A 16 -9.16 -15.99 -2.87
CA ALA A 16 -10.17 -15.98 -3.91
C ALA A 16 -10.58 -14.54 -4.26
N TYR A 17 -10.79 -13.71 -3.23
CA TYR A 17 -11.14 -12.32 -3.41
C TYR A 17 -10.07 -11.52 -4.14
N VAL A 18 -8.79 -11.68 -3.80
CA VAL A 18 -7.68 -10.99 -4.45
C VAL A 18 -7.49 -11.46 -5.90
N ASN A 19 -7.75 -12.73 -6.20
CA ASN A 19 -7.54 -13.30 -7.54
C ASN A 19 -8.73 -13.10 -8.50
N GLU A 20 -9.97 -13.08 -7.98
CA GLU A 20 -11.20 -13.07 -8.77
C GLU A 20 -11.95 -11.74 -8.68
N SER A 21 -11.45 -10.83 -7.87
CA SER A 21 -12.18 -9.65 -7.47
C SER A 21 -12.18 -8.56 -8.53
N PRO A 22 -13.31 -7.86 -8.64
CA PRO A 22 -13.36 -6.53 -9.23
C PRO A 22 -12.31 -5.56 -8.67
N PHE A 23 -11.62 -5.90 -7.54
CA PHE A 23 -10.59 -5.06 -6.93
C PHE A 23 -9.48 -4.67 -7.91
N TYR A 24 -8.92 -5.63 -8.65
CA TYR A 24 -7.94 -5.31 -9.69
C TYR A 24 -8.58 -4.59 -10.87
N SER A 25 -9.78 -4.98 -11.28
CA SER A 25 -10.51 -4.29 -12.34
C SER A 25 -10.98 -2.91 -11.90
N VAL A 26 -11.38 -2.72 -10.66
CA VAL A 26 -11.74 -1.42 -10.09
C VAL A 26 -10.51 -0.54 -9.92
N LEU A 27 -9.38 -1.06 -9.43
CA LEU A 27 -8.12 -0.32 -9.39
C LEU A 27 -7.64 0.08 -10.79
N GLU A 28 -7.72 -0.82 -11.77
CA GLU A 28 -7.37 -0.55 -13.16
C GLU A 28 -8.34 0.45 -13.82
N THR A 29 -9.63 0.30 -13.63
CA THR A 29 -10.66 1.20 -14.18
C THR A 29 -10.56 2.58 -13.54
N GLN A 30 -10.30 2.66 -12.25
CA GLN A 30 -10.12 3.94 -11.55
C GLN A 30 -8.82 4.63 -11.91
N LYS A 31 -7.72 3.91 -12.16
CA LYS A 31 -6.52 4.49 -12.74
C LYS A 31 -6.85 5.23 -14.03
N ASN A 32 -7.59 4.61 -14.92
CA ASN A 32 -7.92 5.17 -16.22
C ASN A 32 -8.92 6.34 -16.15
N ASN A 33 -9.86 6.33 -15.21
CA ASN A 33 -10.90 7.35 -15.10
C ASN A 33 -10.52 8.56 -14.23
N LEU A 34 -9.67 8.38 -13.21
CA LEU A 34 -9.24 9.46 -12.30
C LEU A 34 -8.07 10.30 -12.84
N VAL A 35 -7.31 9.77 -13.80
CA VAL A 35 -6.04 10.35 -14.23
C VAL A 35 -6.19 11.54 -15.19
N THR A 36 -7.30 11.68 -15.92
CA THR A 36 -7.25 12.46 -17.16
C THR A 36 -7.57 13.93 -17.07
N THR A 37 -8.11 14.47 -15.98
CA THR A 37 -8.60 15.87 -16.04
C THR A 37 -8.20 16.83 -14.91
N ARG A 38 -7.57 16.37 -13.82
CA ARG A 38 -7.34 17.23 -12.63
C ARG A 38 -6.03 16.96 -11.88
N ALA A 39 -5.06 16.36 -12.52
CA ALA A 39 -3.74 16.13 -11.95
C ALA A 39 -2.69 16.95 -12.69
N ASN A 40 -1.88 17.69 -11.94
CA ASN A 40 -0.71 18.37 -12.48
C ASN A 40 0.54 17.56 -12.15
N THR A 41 1.35 17.27 -13.15
CA THR A 41 2.65 16.64 -12.91
C THR A 41 3.54 17.62 -12.15
N SER A 42 4.15 17.12 -11.11
CA SER A 42 5.10 17.84 -10.27
C SER A 42 6.24 16.90 -9.88
N TYR A 43 7.10 17.36 -9.01
CA TYR A 43 8.26 16.59 -8.58
C TYR A 43 8.48 16.73 -7.08
N VAL A 44 8.93 15.66 -6.48
CA VAL A 44 9.51 15.62 -5.14
C VAL A 44 10.95 15.13 -5.26
N TYR A 45 11.70 15.13 -4.17
CA TYR A 45 13.09 14.70 -4.18
C TYR A 45 13.30 13.61 -3.16
N THR A 46 14.13 12.65 -3.50
CA THR A 46 14.67 11.66 -2.56
C THR A 46 15.62 12.34 -1.57
N PRO A 47 16.02 11.68 -0.48
CA PRO A 47 17.11 12.17 0.39
C PRO A 47 18.41 12.50 -0.35
N ASN A 48 18.75 11.77 -1.42
CA ASN A 48 19.94 12.02 -2.24
C ASN A 48 19.67 13.01 -3.40
N LEU A 49 18.57 13.76 -3.33
CA LEU A 49 18.18 14.81 -4.26
C LEU A 49 17.85 14.32 -5.69
N THR A 50 17.56 13.06 -5.89
CA THR A 50 17.02 12.57 -7.16
C THR A 50 15.57 13.00 -7.31
N LYS A 51 15.25 13.48 -8.50
CA LYS A 51 13.94 14.01 -8.86
C LYS A 51 12.96 12.87 -9.14
N VAL A 52 11.86 12.82 -8.41
CA VAL A 52 10.80 11.81 -8.53
C VAL A 52 9.52 12.46 -9.04
N SER A 53 8.95 11.91 -10.10
CA SER A 53 7.69 12.40 -10.66
C SER A 53 6.52 12.06 -9.75
N VAL A 54 5.63 13.03 -9.51
CA VAL A 54 4.40 12.87 -8.75
C VAL A 54 3.26 13.63 -9.44
N GLU A 55 2.04 13.23 -9.12
CA GLU A 55 0.84 13.99 -9.49
C GLU A 55 0.36 14.78 -8.29
N VAL A 56 0.07 16.06 -8.49
CA VAL A 56 -0.66 16.90 -7.53
C VAL A 56 -2.12 16.89 -7.92
N ARG A 57 -2.94 16.26 -7.10
CA ARG A 57 -4.39 16.14 -7.33
C ARG A 57 -5.10 17.16 -6.47
N THR A 58 -5.78 18.10 -7.09
CA THR A 58 -6.47 19.21 -6.40
C THR A 58 -7.89 18.86 -5.99
N TYR A 59 -8.40 17.74 -6.46
CA TYR A 59 -9.76 17.30 -6.20
C TYR A 59 -9.79 15.87 -5.65
N ASN A 60 -10.46 15.71 -4.51
CA ASN A 60 -10.62 14.42 -3.85
C ASN A 60 -11.97 13.80 -4.25
N ASP A 61 -12.04 13.31 -5.47
CA ASP A 61 -13.22 12.60 -5.97
C ASP A 61 -13.14 11.12 -5.56
N ILE A 62 -14.01 10.73 -4.66
CA ILE A 62 -14.09 9.36 -4.16
C ILE A 62 -15.35 8.73 -4.77
N PRO A 63 -15.20 7.83 -5.74
CA PRO A 63 -16.32 7.10 -6.31
C PRO A 63 -17.12 6.33 -5.24
N ASP A 64 -18.42 6.18 -5.45
CA ASP A 64 -19.29 5.53 -4.46
C ASP A 64 -18.97 4.03 -4.29
N ASP A 65 -18.48 3.38 -5.33
CA ASP A 65 -17.99 2.01 -5.26
C ASP A 65 -16.78 1.87 -4.31
N VAL A 66 -15.86 2.85 -4.29
CA VAL A 66 -14.76 2.88 -3.33
C VAL A 66 -15.26 2.88 -1.89
N LYS A 67 -16.29 3.68 -1.60
CA LYS A 67 -16.88 3.74 -0.26
C LYS A 67 -17.49 2.39 0.15
N THR A 68 -18.17 1.74 -0.79
CA THR A 68 -18.77 0.41 -0.57
C THR A 68 -17.71 -0.64 -0.33
N PHE A 69 -16.66 -0.66 -1.15
CA PHE A 69 -15.55 -1.60 -1.00
C PHE A 69 -14.71 -1.35 0.25
N GLU A 70 -14.57 -0.10 0.70
CA GLU A 70 -13.84 0.21 1.93
C GLU A 70 -14.43 -0.55 3.13
N SER A 71 -15.74 -0.51 3.31
CA SER A 71 -16.42 -1.26 4.38
C SER A 71 -16.25 -2.77 4.24
N TYR A 72 -16.26 -3.28 3.02
CA TYR A 72 -16.03 -4.70 2.77
C TYR A 72 -14.59 -5.12 3.13
N PHE A 73 -13.58 -4.32 2.79
CA PHE A 73 -12.19 -4.58 3.18
C PHE A 73 -12.01 -4.57 4.69
N GLU A 74 -12.62 -3.65 5.39
CA GLU A 74 -12.59 -3.62 6.86
C GLU A 74 -13.12 -4.93 7.45
N GLY A 75 -14.15 -5.51 6.85
CA GLY A 75 -14.66 -6.84 7.22
C GLY A 75 -13.68 -7.99 6.96
N LEU A 76 -12.92 -7.94 5.86
CA LEU A 76 -11.91 -8.96 5.52
C LEU A 76 -10.64 -8.87 6.37
N PHE A 77 -10.29 -7.68 6.85
CA PHE A 77 -9.09 -7.39 7.62
C PHE A 77 -9.44 -6.82 9.01
N PRO A 78 -10.11 -7.57 9.88
CA PRO A 78 -10.67 -7.07 11.14
C PRO A 78 -9.61 -6.63 12.16
N ASN A 79 -8.34 -6.97 11.95
CA ASN A 79 -7.23 -6.52 12.78
C ASN A 79 -6.60 -5.21 12.29
N CYS A 80 -7.10 -4.64 11.19
CA CYS A 80 -6.65 -3.36 10.71
C CYS A 80 -7.38 -2.23 11.43
N ARG A 81 -6.63 -1.20 11.78
CA ARG A 81 -7.17 0.03 12.38
C ARG A 81 -7.13 1.15 11.35
N LYS A 82 -8.29 1.66 11.01
CA LYS A 82 -8.41 2.82 10.13
C LYS A 82 -7.84 4.07 10.80
N ILE A 83 -6.93 4.75 10.12
CA ILE A 83 -6.33 6.02 10.55
C ILE A 83 -7.04 7.19 9.88
N SER A 84 -7.28 7.09 8.58
CA SER A 84 -8.06 8.08 7.83
C SER A 84 -8.88 7.41 6.74
N GLY A 85 -9.93 8.09 6.29
CA GLY A 85 -10.83 7.61 5.24
C GLY A 85 -10.22 7.62 3.85
N ALA A 86 -11.04 7.17 2.88
CA ALA A 86 -10.69 7.14 1.48
C ALA A 86 -10.25 8.51 0.95
N SER A 87 -9.25 8.51 0.08
CA SER A 87 -8.73 9.71 -0.58
C SER A 87 -8.05 9.34 -1.89
N SER A 88 -8.38 10.04 -2.96
CA SER A 88 -7.70 9.94 -4.24
C SER A 88 -6.49 10.88 -4.39
N ILE A 89 -6.19 11.67 -3.36
CA ILE A 89 -5.12 12.68 -3.39
C ILE A 89 -3.74 12.04 -3.33
N TYR A 90 -3.55 11.05 -2.48
CA TYR A 90 -2.26 10.37 -2.29
C TYR A 90 -2.41 8.85 -2.27
N ASN A 91 -1.29 8.15 -2.49
CA ASN A 91 -1.25 6.69 -2.53
C ASN A 91 -0.23 6.10 -1.52
N CYS A 92 -0.12 4.76 -1.53
CA CYS A 92 0.80 4.03 -0.68
C CYS A 92 2.26 4.43 -0.89
N HIS A 93 2.65 4.70 -2.14
CA HIS A 93 4.03 5.04 -2.47
C HIS A 93 4.41 6.40 -1.89
N SER A 94 3.63 7.43 -2.15
CA SER A 94 3.93 8.76 -1.60
C SER A 94 3.88 8.78 -0.07
N TYR A 95 2.95 8.02 0.54
CA TYR A 95 2.87 7.89 1.99
C TYR A 95 4.12 7.24 2.59
N ALA A 96 4.53 6.11 2.03
CA ALA A 96 5.66 5.37 2.58
C ALA A 96 7.01 6.03 2.29
N TRP A 97 7.21 6.61 1.12
CA TRP A 97 8.54 7.03 0.65
C TRP A 97 8.81 8.52 0.81
N HIS A 98 7.78 9.37 0.73
CA HIS A 98 7.97 10.82 0.74
C HIS A 98 7.41 11.49 1.98
N LEU A 99 6.08 11.47 2.17
CA LEU A 99 5.41 12.19 3.25
C LEU A 99 4.39 11.30 3.96
N SER A 100 4.77 10.76 5.11
CA SER A 100 3.94 9.88 5.95
C SER A 100 2.90 10.68 6.75
N ALA A 101 2.01 11.39 6.03
CA ALA A 101 0.98 12.23 6.62
C ALA A 101 -0.36 12.02 5.90
N TRP A 102 -1.47 12.15 6.63
CA TRP A 102 -2.83 12.02 6.09
C TRP A 102 -3.21 13.14 5.11
N ASN A 103 -2.53 14.27 5.15
CA ASN A 103 -2.69 15.42 4.25
C ASN A 103 -1.63 15.49 3.16
N ASN A 104 -0.98 14.37 2.85
CA ASN A 104 -0.02 14.26 1.76
C ASN A 104 -0.70 14.68 0.44
N PRO A 105 -0.17 15.65 -0.31
CA PRO A 105 -0.80 16.15 -1.53
C PRO A 105 -0.36 15.42 -2.80
N TYR A 106 0.43 14.35 -2.69
CA TYR A 106 1.09 13.72 -3.83
C TYR A 106 0.61 12.30 -4.09
N TRP A 107 0.25 12.03 -5.33
CA TRP A 107 0.15 10.67 -5.85
C TRP A 107 1.46 10.32 -6.57
N MET A 108 2.15 9.29 -6.11
CA MET A 108 3.43 8.86 -6.64
C MET A 108 3.25 7.56 -7.45
N PRO A 109 3.37 7.60 -8.78
CA PRO A 109 3.21 6.40 -9.61
C PRO A 109 4.34 5.38 -9.40
N ASP A 110 5.57 5.86 -9.20
CA ASP A 110 6.76 5.02 -9.13
C ASP A 110 7.71 5.46 -8.02
N PRO A 111 7.96 4.63 -7.00
CA PRO A 111 8.87 4.96 -5.91
C PRO A 111 10.32 4.49 -6.14
N ARG A 112 10.66 3.89 -7.30
CA ARG A 112 11.94 3.20 -7.51
C ARG A 112 13.16 4.08 -7.33
N ASP A 113 13.07 5.36 -7.61
CA ASP A 113 14.19 6.30 -7.46
C ASP A 113 14.67 6.41 -6.01
N TYR A 114 13.81 6.14 -5.01
CA TYR A 114 14.19 6.17 -3.60
C TYR A 114 15.22 5.11 -3.21
N TRP A 115 15.26 3.98 -3.88
CA TRP A 115 16.31 2.97 -3.67
C TRP A 115 17.28 2.88 -4.86
N GLY A 116 16.90 3.38 -6.03
CA GLY A 116 17.74 3.42 -7.22
C GLY A 116 18.94 4.36 -7.06
N ASP A 117 18.78 5.45 -6.32
CA ASP A 117 19.84 6.43 -6.05
C ASP A 117 20.61 6.16 -4.75
N GLY A 118 20.30 5.07 -4.06
CA GLY A 118 20.96 4.71 -2.81
C GLY A 118 20.45 5.45 -1.58
N SER A 119 19.38 6.26 -1.67
CA SER A 119 18.76 6.89 -0.50
C SER A 119 18.25 5.85 0.50
N TYR A 120 17.77 4.73 -0.01
CA TYR A 120 17.37 3.56 0.77
C TYR A 120 18.02 2.31 0.21
N VAL A 121 18.55 1.49 1.09
CA VAL A 121 19.27 0.27 0.72
C VAL A 121 18.40 -0.94 1.04
N LYS A 122 18.24 -1.82 0.04
CA LYS A 122 17.57 -3.10 0.25
C LYS A 122 18.28 -3.90 1.32
N TYR A 123 17.54 -4.43 2.28
CA TYR A 123 18.07 -5.36 3.26
C TYR A 123 17.13 -6.58 3.42
N ASN A 124 17.70 -7.67 3.89
CA ASN A 124 16.94 -8.83 4.29
C ASN A 124 16.78 -8.78 5.82
N PRO A 125 15.59 -8.54 6.35
CA PRO A 125 15.42 -8.42 7.80
C PRO A 125 15.63 -9.74 8.53
N GLY A 126 15.60 -10.90 7.84
CA GLY A 126 15.60 -12.22 8.48
C GLY A 126 14.49 -12.29 9.52
N SER A 127 14.86 -12.38 10.79
CA SER A 127 13.94 -12.37 11.93
C SER A 127 13.81 -11.00 12.62
N TYR A 128 14.43 -9.96 12.07
CA TYR A 128 14.48 -8.64 12.70
C TYR A 128 14.09 -7.53 11.73
N PHE A 129 13.01 -6.83 12.04
CA PHE A 129 12.58 -5.62 11.34
C PHE A 129 12.97 -4.38 12.13
N GLN A 130 13.19 -3.27 11.43
CA GLN A 130 13.42 -1.97 12.05
C GLN A 130 12.22 -1.05 11.81
N ALA A 131 11.84 -0.31 12.84
CA ALA A 131 10.86 0.77 12.68
C ALA A 131 11.39 1.83 11.72
N SER A 132 10.48 2.51 11.02
CA SER A 132 10.76 3.52 10.01
C SER A 132 11.39 2.99 8.72
N THR A 133 11.52 1.67 8.55
CA THR A 133 11.85 1.06 7.26
C THR A 133 10.59 0.86 6.41
N ARG A 134 10.78 0.54 5.14
CA ARG A 134 9.71 0.36 4.16
C ARG A 134 9.73 -1.08 3.64
N ALA A 135 8.55 -1.59 3.31
CA ALA A 135 8.43 -2.82 2.55
C ALA A 135 7.61 -2.57 1.28
N VAL A 136 8.00 -3.24 0.21
CA VAL A 136 7.28 -3.21 -1.06
C VAL A 136 6.77 -4.61 -1.37
N PHE A 137 5.47 -4.74 -1.52
CA PHE A 137 4.82 -5.95 -2.00
C PHE A 137 4.69 -5.87 -3.52
N LYS A 138 5.24 -6.86 -4.21
CA LYS A 138 5.19 -6.96 -5.67
C LYS A 138 4.25 -8.09 -6.06
N ILE A 139 3.24 -7.79 -6.86
CA ILE A 139 2.29 -8.78 -7.33
C ILE A 139 2.88 -9.47 -8.57
N GLY A 140 3.06 -10.78 -8.47
CA GLY A 140 3.62 -11.58 -9.55
C GLY A 140 5.03 -11.13 -9.97
N SER A 141 5.33 -11.27 -11.26
CA SER A 141 6.59 -10.82 -11.87
C SER A 141 6.53 -9.42 -12.49
N SER A 142 5.47 -8.68 -12.24
CA SER A 142 5.28 -7.36 -12.84
C SER A 142 6.35 -6.36 -12.37
N ASN A 143 7.01 -5.73 -13.35
CA ASN A 143 7.90 -4.60 -13.11
C ASN A 143 7.15 -3.25 -13.13
N ASN A 144 5.84 -3.26 -13.33
CA ASN A 144 5.03 -2.06 -13.24
C ASN A 144 4.78 -1.71 -11.76
N ALA A 145 5.27 -0.54 -11.34
CA ALA A 145 5.12 -0.06 -9.98
C ALA A 145 3.66 0.16 -9.56
N ASP A 146 2.76 0.39 -10.51
CA ASP A 146 1.32 0.48 -10.25
C ASP A 146 0.72 -0.79 -9.62
N ASN A 147 1.34 -1.94 -9.87
CA ASN A 147 0.94 -3.21 -9.29
C ASN A 147 1.66 -3.51 -7.97
N TRP A 148 2.41 -2.55 -7.44
CA TRP A 148 3.11 -2.70 -6.18
C TRP A 148 2.38 -1.97 -5.06
N HIS A 149 2.67 -2.40 -3.85
CA HIS A 149 2.15 -1.76 -2.65
C HIS A 149 3.28 -1.45 -1.68
N SER A 150 3.34 -0.22 -1.21
CA SER A 150 4.33 0.24 -0.24
C SER A 150 3.73 0.37 1.14
N VAL A 151 4.45 -0.07 2.14
CA VAL A 151 4.10 0.09 3.55
C VAL A 151 5.25 0.71 4.35
N LEU A 152 4.91 1.45 5.38
CA LEU A 152 5.85 2.00 6.35
C LEU A 152 5.78 1.17 7.64
N ILE A 153 6.91 0.61 8.07
CA ILE A 153 6.99 -0.18 9.31
C ILE A 153 7.03 0.76 10.51
N ARG A 154 6.07 0.64 11.41
CA ARG A 154 5.94 1.46 12.61
C ARG A 154 6.47 0.81 13.85
N LYS A 155 6.23 -0.49 14.00
CA LYS A 155 6.73 -1.27 15.14
C LYS A 155 7.35 -2.55 14.65
N ALA A 156 8.53 -2.82 15.12
CA ALA A 156 9.27 -4.02 14.82
C ALA A 156 9.23 -4.99 16.01
N TYR A 157 9.28 -6.27 15.69
CA TYR A 157 9.37 -7.33 16.68
C TYR A 157 10.42 -8.34 16.26
N THR A 158 11.20 -8.81 17.21
CA THR A 158 12.27 -9.78 16.98
C THR A 158 11.67 -11.18 16.80
N GLY A 159 12.17 -11.92 15.84
CA GLY A 159 11.89 -13.34 15.67
C GLY A 159 10.62 -13.68 14.86
N THR A 160 9.81 -12.70 14.46
CA THR A 160 8.58 -12.98 13.71
C THR A 160 8.06 -11.79 12.91
N THR A 161 7.58 -12.06 11.69
CA THR A 161 6.85 -11.05 10.89
C THR A 161 5.41 -10.87 11.36
N LYS A 162 4.88 -11.82 12.14
CA LYS A 162 3.46 -11.90 12.53
C LYS A 162 2.96 -10.65 13.26
N TYR A 163 3.82 -10.04 14.08
CA TYR A 163 3.46 -8.90 14.93
C TYR A 163 4.09 -7.58 14.48
N VAL A 164 4.76 -7.57 13.34
CA VAL A 164 5.29 -6.33 12.77
C VAL A 164 4.12 -5.45 12.36
N VAL A 165 4.07 -4.23 12.93
CA VAL A 165 3.02 -3.27 12.63
C VAL A 165 3.49 -2.32 11.53
N ALA A 166 2.66 -2.16 10.53
CA ALA A 166 2.86 -1.28 9.40
C ALA A 166 1.70 -0.30 9.24
N GLU A 167 1.96 0.78 8.55
CA GLU A 167 0.94 1.70 8.03
C GLU A 167 1.02 1.76 6.52
N SER A 168 -0.13 1.75 5.87
CA SER A 168 -0.19 1.94 4.43
C SER A 168 -1.53 2.54 3.96
N LYS A 169 -1.45 3.34 2.91
CA LYS A 169 -2.59 3.85 2.17
C LYS A 169 -3.01 2.80 1.15
N TRP A 170 -4.25 2.34 1.21
CA TRP A 170 -4.75 1.27 0.34
C TRP A 170 -5.29 1.83 -0.99
N GLY A 171 -4.39 2.33 -1.84
CA GLY A 171 -4.77 2.99 -3.09
C GLY A 171 -5.69 4.19 -2.83
N PRO A 172 -6.89 4.26 -3.43
CA PRO A 172 -7.87 5.31 -3.19
C PRO A 172 -8.67 5.11 -1.88
N TYR A 173 -8.56 3.94 -1.24
CA TYR A 173 -9.23 3.65 0.04
C TYR A 173 -8.56 4.36 1.21
N GLY A 174 -8.83 3.95 2.45
CA GLY A 174 -8.30 4.56 3.65
C GLY A 174 -6.80 4.36 3.87
N LEU A 175 -6.31 5.05 4.88
CA LEU A 175 -5.01 4.81 5.49
C LEU A 175 -5.23 3.91 6.71
N TYR A 176 -4.48 2.81 6.79
CA TYR A 176 -4.64 1.79 7.82
C TYR A 176 -3.33 1.48 8.53
N GLU A 177 -3.44 1.26 9.85
CA GLU A 177 -2.45 0.52 10.63
C GLU A 177 -2.86 -0.96 10.61
N HIS A 178 -1.93 -1.85 10.31
CA HIS A 178 -2.17 -3.28 10.17
C HIS A 178 -0.91 -4.09 10.50
N TYR A 179 -1.06 -5.39 10.72
CA TYR A 179 0.13 -6.25 10.72
C TYR A 179 0.70 -6.35 9.31
N LEU A 180 2.03 -6.46 9.21
CA LEU A 180 2.75 -6.39 7.94
C LEU A 180 2.13 -7.27 6.84
N LEU A 181 1.73 -8.48 7.18
CA LEU A 181 1.14 -9.44 6.24
C LEU A 181 -0.40 -9.44 6.23
N ASP A 182 -1.05 -8.57 7.00
CA ASP A 182 -2.52 -8.47 7.06
C ASP A 182 -3.01 -7.27 6.23
N ASN A 183 -2.74 -7.32 4.94
CA ASN A 183 -3.17 -6.33 3.95
C ASN A 183 -3.53 -7.02 2.62
N PRO A 184 -4.31 -6.37 1.74
CA PRO A 184 -4.78 -6.99 0.49
C PRO A 184 -3.67 -7.46 -0.45
N TRP A 185 -2.53 -6.80 -0.46
CA TRP A 185 -1.41 -7.11 -1.37
C TRP A 185 -0.52 -8.24 -0.86
N ALA A 186 -0.49 -8.51 0.44
CA ALA A 186 0.38 -9.53 1.02
C ALA A 186 0.01 -10.97 0.62
N VAL A 187 -1.22 -11.19 0.16
CA VAL A 187 -1.78 -12.53 -0.09
C VAL A 187 -1.10 -13.25 -1.25
N ASN A 188 -0.70 -12.52 -2.32
CA ASN A 188 -0.17 -13.09 -3.56
C ASN A 188 1.12 -12.41 -4.02
N SER A 189 1.88 -11.83 -3.12
CA SER A 189 3.07 -11.08 -3.49
C SER A 189 4.34 -11.60 -2.83
N SER A 190 5.47 -11.42 -3.51
CA SER A 190 6.77 -11.33 -2.88
C SER A 190 6.95 -9.92 -2.31
N TRP A 191 7.75 -9.78 -1.26
CA TRP A 191 8.03 -8.48 -0.67
C TRP A 191 9.52 -8.30 -0.40
N VAL A 192 9.95 -7.05 -0.42
CA VAL A 192 11.32 -6.64 -0.12
C VAL A 192 11.30 -5.45 0.83
N THR A 193 12.30 -5.37 1.70
CA THR A 193 12.47 -4.28 2.67
C THR A 193 13.59 -3.34 2.27
N HIS A 194 13.42 -2.07 2.60
CA HIS A 194 14.37 -1.00 2.35
C HIS A 194 14.51 -0.06 3.56
#